data_e47abb35a03a865e64d25366c6837008
#
_entry.id   e47abb35a03a865e64d25366c6837008
#
_cell.length_a   1.000
_cell.length_b   1.000
_cell.length_c   1.000
_cell.angle_alpha   90.00
_cell.angle_beta   90.00
_cell.angle_gamma   90.00
#
_symmetry.space_group_name_H-M   'P 1'
#
loop_
_entity.id
_entity.type
_entity.pdbx_description
1 polymer ?
#
loop_
_entity_poly.entity_id
_entity_poly.type
_entity_poly.pdbx_seq_one_letter_code
_entity_poly.pdbx_strand_id
1 'polypeptide(L)'
;NHKKELFAGKVFAFNEFLTPKGYTSPSSFLKRCGLQYVDFMSIDVDGMDYFIFRDLDISPKVVLIEFNPTFHPDVDFIQPENYKYNWGSSSNSIIKLARDKGYSLVHFFDTDLLLVRDDLIKEFNLDTIKSHEVFNKAYGYVGFGYDGTMFLIGSGKENGPYCPWEGGVDLPSTKIQILPPFLRFFVSKKNLLVI
;
A
#
# COMPACT_ATOMS: atom_id res chain seq x y z
N ASN A 1 26.55 -8.58 19.65
CA ASN A 1 26.15 -8.38 21.07
C ASN A 1 25.57 -7.01 21.39
N HIS A 2 25.80 -5.97 20.59
CA HIS A 2 25.24 -4.62 20.83
C HIS A 2 23.73 -4.50 20.62
N LYS A 3 23.06 -5.42 19.94
CA LYS A 3 21.60 -5.36 19.74
C LYS A 3 20.76 -5.71 20.98
N LYS A 4 21.32 -6.39 21.96
CA LYS A 4 20.61 -6.78 23.18
C LYS A 4 20.44 -5.64 24.20
N GLU A 5 21.27 -4.62 24.13
CA GLU A 5 21.25 -3.52 25.12
C GLU A 5 20.29 -2.38 24.74
N LEU A 6 19.89 -2.30 23.45
CA LEU A 6 18.96 -1.26 22.96
C LEU A 6 17.49 -1.54 23.29
N PHE A 7 17.13 -2.77 23.65
CA PHE A 7 15.75 -3.14 23.94
C PHE A 7 15.66 -3.78 25.32
N ALA A 8 15.14 -3.05 26.29
CA ALA A 8 14.82 -3.57 27.63
C ALA A 8 13.70 -4.63 27.65
N GLY A 9 13.20 -5.04 26.46
CA GLY A 9 12.09 -5.96 26.29
C GLY A 9 12.46 -7.26 25.56
N LYS A 10 11.47 -8.14 25.43
CA LYS A 10 11.58 -9.37 24.64
C LYS A 10 11.51 -9.04 23.15
N VAL A 11 12.45 -9.56 22.36
CA VAL A 11 12.44 -9.50 20.91
C VAL A 11 12.17 -10.90 20.37
N PHE A 12 11.16 -11.04 19.53
CA PHE A 12 10.87 -12.25 18.77
C PHE A 12 11.24 -12.00 17.32
N ALA A 13 12.03 -12.88 16.71
CA ALA A 13 12.40 -12.80 15.32
C ALA A 13 12.03 -14.11 14.62
N PHE A 14 11.36 -13.99 13.48
CA PHE A 14 10.97 -15.11 12.65
C PHE A 14 11.63 -14.97 11.28
N ASN A 15 12.24 -16.04 10.79
CA ASN A 15 12.75 -16.14 9.43
C ASN A 15 11.76 -17.00 8.63
N GLU A 16 10.57 -16.43 8.40
CA GLU A 16 9.47 -17.12 7.74
C GLU A 16 8.84 -16.18 6.71
N PHE A 17 8.35 -16.74 5.62
CA PHE A 17 7.65 -15.97 4.59
C PHE A 17 6.26 -15.58 5.10
N LEU A 18 6.01 -14.27 5.19
CA LEU A 18 4.75 -13.74 5.71
C LEU A 18 3.61 -13.94 4.71
N THR A 19 2.47 -14.42 5.21
CA THR A 19 1.26 -14.60 4.42
C THR A 19 0.06 -13.88 5.07
N PRO A 20 -0.94 -13.44 4.30
CA PRO A 20 -2.13 -12.78 4.86
C PRO A 20 -2.88 -13.65 5.87
N LYS A 21 -2.92 -14.96 5.62
CA LYS A 21 -3.63 -15.95 6.44
C LYS A 21 -2.76 -17.18 6.72
N GLY A 22 -3.19 -17.97 7.71
CA GLY A 22 -2.57 -19.25 8.03
C GLY A 22 -1.43 -19.15 9.04
N TYR A 23 -0.57 -20.16 9.04
CA TYR A 23 0.45 -20.32 10.08
C TYR A 23 1.49 -19.20 10.12
N THR A 24 1.81 -18.60 8.99
CA THR A 24 2.78 -17.50 8.87
C THR A 24 2.11 -16.12 8.75
N SER A 25 0.85 -15.99 9.18
CA SER A 25 0.18 -14.69 9.26
C SER A 25 0.62 -13.89 10.48
N PRO A 26 0.49 -12.55 10.47
CA PRO A 26 0.80 -11.70 11.63
C PRO A 26 0.09 -12.16 12.89
N SER A 27 -1.18 -12.47 12.79
CA SER A 27 -1.98 -12.97 13.92
C SER A 27 -1.48 -14.30 14.49
N SER A 28 -0.98 -15.18 13.63
CA SER A 28 -0.37 -16.44 14.07
C SER A 28 0.95 -16.19 14.79
N PHE A 29 1.79 -15.26 14.31
CA PHE A 29 3.02 -14.88 14.99
C PHE A 29 2.74 -14.32 16.39
N LEU A 30 1.75 -13.44 16.52
CA LEU A 30 1.36 -12.91 17.84
C LEU A 30 0.93 -14.00 18.81
N LYS A 31 0.11 -14.94 18.36
CA LYS A 31 -0.29 -16.10 19.18
C LYS A 31 0.90 -16.94 19.60
N ARG A 32 1.85 -17.19 18.71
CA ARG A 32 3.10 -17.94 18.99
C ARG A 32 3.99 -17.20 20.01
N CYS A 33 3.93 -15.87 20.04
CA CYS A 33 4.62 -15.03 21.03
C CYS A 33 3.85 -14.87 22.35
N GLY A 34 2.62 -15.37 22.46
CA GLY A 34 1.75 -15.16 23.61
C GLY A 34 1.23 -13.73 23.75
N LEU A 35 1.19 -12.98 22.64
CA LEU A 35 0.70 -11.62 22.58
C LEU A 35 -0.77 -11.59 22.15
N GLN A 36 -1.58 -10.79 22.84
CA GLN A 36 -3.02 -10.68 22.58
C GLN A 36 -3.39 -9.37 21.91
N TYR A 37 -2.57 -8.35 22.00
CA TYR A 37 -2.80 -7.02 21.42
C TYR A 37 -1.48 -6.41 20.95
N VAL A 38 -1.61 -5.43 20.09
CA VAL A 38 -0.50 -4.67 19.50
C VAL A 38 -0.83 -3.19 19.59
N ASP A 39 0.06 -2.39 20.12
CA ASP A 39 -0.10 -0.93 20.13
C ASP A 39 0.26 -0.33 18.78
N PHE A 40 1.37 -0.75 18.19
CA PHE A 40 1.86 -0.27 16.90
C PHE A 40 2.24 -1.45 15.99
N MET A 41 1.81 -1.40 14.74
CA MET A 41 2.17 -2.36 13.71
C MET A 41 2.66 -1.63 12.46
N SER A 42 3.84 -2.00 11.99
CA SER A 42 4.34 -1.62 10.67
C SER A 42 4.13 -2.78 9.70
N ILE A 43 3.59 -2.50 8.52
CA ILE A 43 3.37 -3.45 7.43
C ILE A 43 4.11 -2.92 6.21
N ASP A 44 5.16 -3.63 5.82
CA ASP A 44 6.03 -3.31 4.69
C ASP A 44 6.59 -4.65 4.19
N VAL A 45 5.98 -5.19 3.14
CA VAL A 45 6.22 -6.53 2.62
C VAL A 45 6.26 -6.55 1.08
N ASP A 46 6.62 -5.43 0.48
CA ASP A 46 6.84 -5.28 -0.96
C ASP A 46 5.66 -5.82 -1.81
N GLY A 47 4.45 -5.31 -1.55
CA GLY A 47 3.29 -5.54 -2.42
C GLY A 47 2.11 -6.27 -1.82
N MET A 48 2.31 -7.12 -0.81
CA MET A 48 1.20 -7.83 -0.16
C MET A 48 0.58 -7.07 1.02
N ASP A 49 0.99 -5.85 1.27
CA ASP A 49 0.62 -4.97 2.39
C ASP A 49 -0.89 -4.84 2.56
N TYR A 50 -1.58 -4.52 1.47
CA TYR A 50 -3.04 -4.42 1.44
C TYR A 50 -3.71 -5.72 1.93
N PHE A 51 -3.23 -6.88 1.47
CA PHE A 51 -3.82 -8.18 1.81
C PHE A 51 -3.49 -8.60 3.23
N ILE A 52 -2.27 -8.30 3.71
CA ILE A 52 -1.89 -8.49 5.12
C ILE A 52 -2.81 -7.66 6.01
N PHE A 53 -3.01 -6.39 5.68
CA PHE A 53 -3.89 -5.52 6.45
C PHE A 53 -5.36 -5.93 6.35
N ARG A 54 -5.82 -6.31 5.15
CA ARG A 54 -7.20 -6.80 4.94
C ARG A 54 -7.53 -7.97 5.85
N ASP A 55 -6.64 -8.95 5.90
CA ASP A 55 -6.87 -10.23 6.57
C ASP A 55 -6.40 -10.26 8.03
N LEU A 56 -5.91 -9.12 8.53
CA LEU A 56 -5.52 -8.96 9.92
C LEU A 56 -6.75 -9.09 10.83
N ASP A 57 -6.75 -10.09 11.72
CA ASP A 57 -7.83 -10.38 12.67
C ASP A 57 -7.62 -9.74 14.05
N ILE A 58 -6.61 -8.91 14.18
CA ILE A 58 -6.35 -8.07 15.35
C ILE A 58 -6.51 -6.60 14.96
N SER A 59 -6.68 -5.73 15.95
CA SER A 59 -6.85 -4.29 15.74
C SER A 59 -5.78 -3.49 16.49
N PRO A 60 -4.57 -3.32 15.89
CA PRO A 60 -3.54 -2.46 16.46
C PRO A 60 -4.07 -1.06 16.72
N LYS A 61 -3.54 -0.35 17.71
CA LYS A 61 -3.92 1.05 17.95
C LYS A 61 -3.49 1.95 16.80
N VAL A 62 -2.29 1.71 16.29
CA VAL A 62 -1.67 2.46 15.20
C VAL A 62 -1.12 1.49 14.18
N VAL A 63 -1.34 1.76 12.90
CA VAL A 63 -0.77 1.01 11.77
C VAL A 63 -0.01 1.95 10.87
N LEU A 64 1.23 1.61 10.58
CA LEU A 64 2.03 2.19 9.52
C LEU A 64 2.04 1.19 8.37
N ILE A 65 1.60 1.59 7.19
CA ILE A 65 1.45 0.67 6.06
C ILE A 65 1.96 1.30 4.77
N GLU A 66 2.78 0.52 4.04
CA GLU A 66 3.31 0.93 2.75
C GLU A 66 2.21 1.02 1.69
N PHE A 67 2.32 2.06 0.84
CA PHE A 67 1.51 2.23 -0.36
C PHE A 67 2.39 2.59 -1.54
N ASN A 68 1.90 2.37 -2.75
CA ASN A 68 2.60 2.79 -3.95
C ASN A 68 2.26 4.27 -4.28
N PRO A 69 3.20 5.21 -4.07
CA PRO A 69 2.98 6.64 -4.31
C PRO A 69 2.94 7.03 -5.79
N THR A 70 3.21 6.09 -6.71
CA THR A 70 3.12 6.35 -8.15
C THR A 70 1.69 6.33 -8.67
N PHE A 71 0.72 5.88 -7.88
CA PHE A 71 -0.69 6.02 -8.20
C PHE A 71 -1.21 7.36 -7.70
N HIS A 72 -1.97 8.06 -8.57
CA HIS A 72 -2.64 9.29 -8.16
C HIS A 72 -3.58 8.99 -6.97
N PRO A 73 -3.72 9.91 -5.98
CA PRO A 73 -4.54 9.69 -4.78
C PRO A 73 -6.01 9.39 -5.04
N ASP A 74 -6.55 9.72 -6.22
CA ASP A 74 -7.92 9.39 -6.59
C ASP A 74 -8.07 8.01 -7.27
N VAL A 75 -6.96 7.31 -7.51
CA VAL A 75 -6.97 6.01 -8.20
C VAL A 75 -7.15 4.89 -7.19
N ASP A 76 -8.12 4.04 -7.42
CA ASP A 76 -8.27 2.77 -6.73
C ASP A 76 -7.49 1.68 -7.47
N PHE A 77 -6.36 1.31 -6.92
CA PHE A 77 -5.58 0.21 -7.44
C PHE A 77 -5.21 -0.75 -6.31
N ILE A 78 -5.54 -2.00 -6.50
CA ILE A 78 -5.09 -3.13 -5.67
C ILE A 78 -4.40 -4.10 -6.61
N GLN A 79 -3.14 -4.42 -6.34
CA GLN A 79 -2.46 -5.43 -7.13
C GLN A 79 -3.18 -6.78 -7.07
N PRO A 80 -2.98 -7.70 -8.02
CA PRO A 80 -3.47 -9.07 -7.88
C PRO A 80 -2.91 -9.73 -6.61
N GLU A 81 -3.73 -10.51 -5.88
CA GLU A 81 -3.30 -11.26 -4.70
C GLU A 81 -2.36 -12.41 -5.11
N ASN A 82 -1.14 -12.05 -5.44
CA ASN A 82 -0.13 -12.96 -5.93
C ASN A 82 1.26 -12.38 -5.68
N TYR A 83 2.12 -13.14 -5.02
CA TYR A 83 3.50 -12.77 -4.68
C TYR A 83 4.47 -12.59 -5.88
N LYS A 84 4.01 -12.83 -7.10
CA LYS A 84 4.76 -12.48 -8.31
C LYS A 84 4.73 -10.98 -8.61
N TYR A 85 3.82 -10.26 -7.96
CA TYR A 85 3.66 -8.82 -8.11
C TYR A 85 4.13 -8.13 -6.84
N ASN A 86 4.93 -7.10 -7.00
CA ASN A 86 5.47 -6.26 -5.92
C ASN A 86 5.16 -4.77 -6.13
N TRP A 87 4.02 -4.48 -6.75
CA TRP A 87 3.63 -3.10 -7.06
C TRP A 87 2.99 -2.38 -5.88
N GLY A 88 2.52 -3.14 -4.91
CA GLY A 88 1.72 -2.58 -3.82
C GLY A 88 0.34 -2.11 -4.29
N SER A 89 -0.32 -1.38 -3.44
CA SER A 89 -1.66 -0.83 -3.70
C SER A 89 -1.65 0.68 -3.55
N SER A 90 -2.62 1.36 -4.18
CA SER A 90 -2.73 2.81 -4.08
C SER A 90 -3.12 3.25 -2.66
N SER A 91 -2.74 4.47 -2.29
CA SER A 91 -3.14 5.08 -1.02
C SER A 91 -4.66 5.09 -0.83
N ASN A 92 -5.42 5.39 -1.90
CA ASN A 92 -6.88 5.44 -1.84
C ASN A 92 -7.51 4.09 -1.48
N SER A 93 -7.01 3.00 -2.08
CA SER A 93 -7.49 1.65 -1.77
C SER A 93 -7.20 1.24 -0.32
N ILE A 94 -6.01 1.57 0.18
CA ILE A 94 -5.64 1.28 1.57
C ILE A 94 -6.47 2.13 2.54
N ILE A 95 -6.69 3.42 2.25
CA ILE A 95 -7.48 4.32 3.11
C ILE A 95 -8.95 3.86 3.16
N LYS A 96 -9.52 3.39 2.05
CA LYS A 96 -10.87 2.82 2.03
C LYS A 96 -10.95 1.57 2.92
N LEU A 97 -10.02 0.65 2.77
CA LEU A 97 -9.92 -0.53 3.63
C LEU A 97 -9.73 -0.15 5.11
N ALA A 98 -8.88 0.83 5.40
CA ALA A 98 -8.66 1.32 6.75
C ALA A 98 -9.95 1.83 7.38
N ARG A 99 -10.73 2.62 6.64
CA ARG A 99 -12.04 3.13 7.09
C ARG A 99 -13.01 1.99 7.40
N ASP A 100 -13.08 0.96 6.55
CA ASP A 100 -13.94 -0.21 6.78
C ASP A 100 -13.51 -1.00 8.03
N LYS A 101 -12.24 -0.91 8.40
CA LYS A 101 -11.66 -1.53 9.60
C LYS A 101 -11.67 -0.63 10.85
N GLY A 102 -12.23 0.58 10.76
CA GLY A 102 -12.34 1.53 11.89
C GLY A 102 -11.05 2.30 12.17
N TYR A 103 -10.31 2.68 11.11
CA TYR A 103 -9.13 3.51 11.19
C TYR A 103 -9.29 4.77 10.34
N SER A 104 -8.67 5.84 10.80
CA SER A 104 -8.53 7.11 10.08
C SER A 104 -7.07 7.41 9.76
N LEU A 105 -6.83 8.05 8.60
CA LEU A 105 -5.52 8.53 8.21
C LEU A 105 -5.17 9.80 9.00
N VAL A 106 -4.05 9.79 9.71
CA VAL A 106 -3.56 10.91 10.52
C VAL A 106 -2.37 11.59 9.86
N HIS A 107 -1.52 10.81 9.21
CA HIS A 107 -0.34 11.34 8.51
C HIS A 107 0.06 10.41 7.37
N PHE A 108 0.87 10.92 6.46
CA PHE A 108 1.53 10.12 5.43
C PHE A 108 2.98 10.55 5.27
N PHE A 109 3.81 9.60 4.96
CA PHE A 109 5.21 9.79 4.60
C PHE A 109 5.38 9.56 3.09
N ASP A 110 6.61 9.43 2.63
CA ASP A 110 6.89 9.26 1.20
C ASP A 110 6.19 8.03 0.61
N THR A 111 6.21 6.92 1.31
CA THR A 111 5.65 5.62 0.89
C THR A 111 4.70 5.00 1.89
N ASP A 112 4.44 5.65 3.03
CA ASP A 112 3.73 5.05 4.14
C ASP A 112 2.53 5.90 4.58
N LEU A 113 1.45 5.23 4.97
CA LEU A 113 0.28 5.82 5.61
C LEU A 113 0.29 5.51 7.11
N LEU A 114 0.14 6.53 7.94
CA LEU A 114 -0.06 6.40 9.38
C LEU A 114 -1.55 6.39 9.69
N LEU A 115 -2.05 5.24 10.05
CA LEU A 115 -3.45 4.99 10.37
C LEU A 115 -3.61 4.86 11.88
N VAL A 116 -4.61 5.52 12.44
CA VAL A 116 -4.93 5.46 13.88
C VAL A 116 -6.38 5.01 14.04
N ARG A 117 -6.61 4.13 15.01
CA ARG A 117 -7.94 3.60 15.29
C ARG A 117 -8.91 4.70 15.72
N ASP A 118 -10.14 4.69 15.23
CA ASP A 118 -11.11 5.77 15.36
C ASP A 118 -11.51 6.13 16.79
N ASP A 119 -11.45 5.16 17.72
CA ASP A 119 -11.66 5.43 19.13
C ASP A 119 -10.58 6.36 19.72
N LEU A 120 -9.33 6.17 19.31
CA LEU A 120 -8.20 7.00 19.73
C LEU A 120 -8.23 8.39 19.07
N ILE A 121 -8.68 8.48 17.81
CA ILE A 121 -8.89 9.78 17.14
C ILE A 121 -9.81 10.67 18.00
N LYS A 122 -10.92 10.10 18.49
CA LYS A 122 -11.88 10.81 19.33
C LYS A 122 -11.31 11.12 20.71
N GLU A 123 -10.63 10.15 21.32
CA GLU A 123 -10.05 10.29 22.67
C GLU A 123 -8.99 11.39 22.73
N PHE A 124 -8.11 11.45 21.73
CA PHE A 124 -6.98 12.41 21.68
C PHE A 124 -7.24 13.64 20.80
N ASN A 125 -8.43 13.76 20.23
CA ASN A 125 -8.83 14.86 19.33
C ASN A 125 -7.80 15.07 18.22
N LEU A 126 -7.43 14.01 17.51
CA LEU A 126 -6.44 14.07 16.45
C LEU A 126 -7.05 14.58 15.14
N ASP A 127 -6.28 15.37 14.42
CA ASP A 127 -6.64 15.77 13.06
C ASP A 127 -6.50 14.58 12.11
N THR A 128 -7.40 14.52 11.11
CA THR A 128 -7.39 13.47 10.08
C THR A 128 -7.19 14.08 8.70
N ILE A 129 -6.54 13.33 7.84
CA ILE A 129 -6.20 13.70 6.45
C ILE A 129 -7.14 12.97 5.49
N LYS A 130 -7.58 13.63 4.44
CA LYS A 130 -8.38 13.02 3.37
C LYS A 130 -7.49 12.38 2.32
N SER A 131 -7.99 11.35 1.64
CA SER A 131 -7.21 10.59 0.67
C SER A 131 -6.61 11.46 -0.45
N HIS A 132 -7.34 12.46 -0.94
CA HIS A 132 -6.85 13.35 -2.00
C HIS A 132 -5.74 14.33 -1.54
N GLU A 133 -5.49 14.43 -0.24
CA GLU A 133 -4.39 15.21 0.32
C GLU A 133 -3.07 14.43 0.34
N VAL A 134 -3.13 13.09 0.12
CA VAL A 134 -1.97 12.23 0.03
C VAL A 134 -1.31 12.40 -1.34
N PHE A 135 -0.56 13.47 -1.47
CA PHE A 135 0.05 13.86 -2.73
C PHE A 135 1.54 14.15 -2.54
N ASN A 136 2.39 13.36 -3.14
CA ASN A 136 3.82 13.62 -3.15
C ASN A 136 4.28 14.05 -4.56
N LYS A 137 4.65 15.32 -4.70
CA LYS A 137 5.14 15.88 -5.98
C LYS A 137 6.50 15.33 -6.43
N ALA A 138 7.21 14.63 -5.55
CA ALA A 138 8.53 14.07 -5.86
C ALA A 138 8.46 12.77 -6.68
N TYR A 139 7.29 12.11 -6.68
CA TYR A 139 7.08 10.84 -7.40
C TYR A 139 6.37 11.08 -8.72
N GLY A 140 6.64 10.23 -9.70
CA GLY A 140 5.85 10.12 -10.90
C GLY A 140 4.57 9.33 -10.63
N TYR A 141 3.61 9.45 -11.54
CA TYR A 141 2.38 8.69 -11.51
C TYR A 141 2.36 7.65 -12.61
N VAL A 142 1.77 6.49 -12.30
CA VAL A 142 1.47 5.49 -13.31
C VAL A 142 0.12 5.83 -13.94
N GLY A 143 0.12 6.06 -15.23
CA GLY A 143 -1.08 6.19 -16.05
C GLY A 143 -1.24 5.01 -16.98
N PHE A 144 -2.48 4.65 -17.30
CA PHE A 144 -2.79 3.58 -18.25
C PHE A 144 -3.56 4.14 -19.44
N GLY A 145 -3.08 3.85 -20.64
CA GLY A 145 -3.83 4.13 -21.86
C GLY A 145 -4.95 3.14 -22.07
N TYR A 146 -5.91 3.51 -22.90
CA TYR A 146 -7.00 2.61 -23.29
C TYR A 146 -6.54 1.36 -24.04
N ASP A 147 -5.34 1.37 -24.60
CA ASP A 147 -4.70 0.24 -25.26
C ASP A 147 -3.94 -0.67 -24.29
N GLY A 148 -3.98 -0.37 -22.97
CA GLY A 148 -3.24 -1.08 -21.94
C GLY A 148 -1.77 -0.68 -21.84
N THR A 149 -1.33 0.34 -22.59
CA THR A 149 0.02 0.87 -22.44
C THR A 149 0.12 1.56 -21.08
N MET A 150 1.14 1.19 -20.30
CA MET A 150 1.47 1.84 -19.05
C MET A 150 2.45 2.98 -19.29
N PHE A 151 2.23 4.11 -18.62
CA PHE A 151 3.16 5.24 -18.64
C PHE A 151 3.49 5.67 -17.23
N LEU A 152 4.67 6.22 -17.07
CA LEU A 152 5.04 6.96 -15.90
C LEU A 152 4.85 8.45 -16.20
N ILE A 153 4.03 9.12 -15.39
CA ILE A 153 3.71 10.54 -15.51
C ILE A 153 4.27 11.23 -14.27
N GLY A 154 5.16 12.20 -14.44
CA GLY A 154 5.67 12.95 -13.30
C GLY A 154 6.74 13.95 -13.68
N SER A 155 7.06 14.85 -12.77
CA SER A 155 8.21 15.74 -12.89
C SER A 155 9.46 14.91 -12.71
N GLY A 156 9.95 14.30 -13.80
CA GLY A 156 11.18 13.54 -13.76
C GLY A 156 12.33 14.39 -13.24
N LYS A 157 13.16 13.82 -12.40
CA LYS A 157 14.55 14.20 -12.34
C LYS A 157 15.13 13.97 -13.74
N GLU A 158 16.24 14.60 -14.08
CA GLU A 158 16.89 14.61 -15.40
C GLU A 158 16.98 13.24 -16.12
N ASN A 159 16.71 12.12 -15.44
CA ASN A 159 16.77 10.75 -15.93
C ASN A 159 15.41 10.02 -16.01
N GLY A 160 14.30 10.73 -16.01
CA GLY A 160 12.96 10.15 -16.07
C GLY A 160 12.28 10.03 -14.71
N PRO A 161 11.00 9.63 -14.70
CA PRO A 161 10.24 9.51 -13.46
C PRO A 161 10.91 8.45 -12.56
N TYR A 162 11.10 8.80 -11.31
CA TYR A 162 11.57 7.86 -10.31
C TYR A 162 10.47 6.82 -10.07
N CYS A 163 10.73 5.59 -10.46
CA CYS A 163 9.93 4.44 -10.07
C CYS A 163 10.78 3.63 -9.08
N PRO A 164 10.47 3.63 -7.80
CA PRO A 164 11.23 2.87 -6.81
C PRO A 164 11.13 1.35 -7.00
N TRP A 165 10.14 0.91 -7.73
CA TRP A 165 9.93 -0.51 -8.05
C TRP A 165 10.57 -0.84 -9.40
N GLU A 166 11.86 -1.11 -9.38
CA GLU A 166 12.58 -1.67 -10.53
C GLU A 166 12.11 -3.11 -10.80
N GLY A 167 11.82 -3.41 -12.04
CA GLY A 167 11.34 -4.71 -12.47
C GLY A 167 9.83 -4.76 -12.65
N GLY A 168 9.34 -3.79 -13.43
CA GLY A 168 7.94 -3.73 -13.82
C GLY A 168 7.39 -5.08 -14.22
N VAL A 169 6.50 -5.59 -13.41
CA VAL A 169 5.74 -6.77 -13.76
C VAL A 169 4.77 -6.35 -14.83
N ASP A 170 4.79 -7.01 -15.96
CA ASP A 170 3.74 -6.90 -16.97
C ASP A 170 2.40 -7.28 -16.32
N LEU A 171 1.71 -6.27 -15.81
CA LEU A 171 0.33 -6.47 -15.38
C LEU A 171 -0.45 -6.89 -16.62
N PRO A 172 -1.20 -7.99 -16.58
CA PRO A 172 -1.97 -8.40 -17.74
C PRO A 172 -2.89 -7.26 -18.14
N SER A 173 -2.62 -6.63 -19.27
CA SER A 173 -3.38 -5.48 -19.79
C SER A 173 -4.88 -5.72 -19.80
N THR A 174 -5.30 -6.97 -19.91
CA THR A 174 -6.68 -7.42 -19.88
C THR A 174 -7.39 -7.23 -18.54
N LYS A 175 -6.66 -7.08 -17.42
CA LYS A 175 -7.26 -6.86 -16.09
C LYS A 175 -7.39 -5.39 -15.71
N ILE A 176 -6.66 -4.51 -16.39
CA ILE A 176 -6.63 -3.07 -16.09
C ILE A 176 -7.47 -2.31 -17.11
N GLN A 177 -7.69 -2.90 -18.28
CA GLN A 177 -8.29 -2.24 -19.42
C GLN A 177 -9.75 -2.63 -19.59
N ILE A 178 -10.65 -1.64 -19.54
CA ILE A 178 -12.08 -1.82 -19.80
C ILE A 178 -12.37 -1.94 -21.31
N LEU A 179 -11.50 -1.35 -22.16
CA LEU A 179 -11.73 -1.31 -23.60
C LEU A 179 -11.39 -2.65 -24.26
N PRO A 180 -12.31 -3.29 -24.98
CA PRO A 180 -12.04 -4.52 -25.72
C PRO A 180 -10.84 -4.38 -26.67
N PRO A 181 -10.02 -5.42 -26.89
CA PRO A 181 -8.79 -5.33 -27.68
C PRO A 181 -8.96 -4.73 -29.09
N PHE A 182 -10.05 -5.04 -29.78
CA PHE A 182 -10.31 -4.54 -31.12
C PHE A 182 -10.61 -3.04 -31.17
N LEU A 183 -11.11 -2.46 -30.07
CA LEU A 183 -11.37 -1.02 -29.99
C LEU A 183 -10.11 -0.23 -29.64
N ARG A 184 -9.09 -0.85 -29.06
CA ARG A 184 -7.84 -0.20 -28.66
C ARG A 184 -7.08 0.39 -29.84
N PHE A 185 -7.22 -0.22 -31.02
CA PHE A 185 -6.59 0.26 -32.26
C PHE A 185 -7.05 1.67 -32.66
N PHE A 186 -8.29 2.04 -32.32
CA PHE A 186 -8.87 3.35 -32.66
C PHE A 186 -8.53 4.45 -31.67
N VAL A 187 -7.93 4.10 -30.52
CA VAL A 187 -7.61 5.08 -29.50
C VAL A 187 -6.20 5.60 -29.73
N SER A 188 -6.10 6.88 -30.04
CA SER A 188 -4.81 7.54 -30.19
C SER A 188 -4.07 7.61 -28.84
N LYS A 189 -2.76 7.30 -28.85
CA LYS A 189 -1.88 7.48 -27.69
C LYS A 189 -1.85 8.92 -27.13
N LYS A 190 -2.35 9.89 -27.90
CA LYS A 190 -2.46 11.30 -27.47
C LYS A 190 -3.72 11.58 -26.62
N ASN A 191 -4.68 10.69 -26.61
CA ASN A 191 -5.93 10.83 -25.85
C ASN A 191 -5.82 10.03 -24.56
N LEU A 192 -4.84 10.35 -23.75
CA LEU A 192 -4.69 9.84 -22.41
C LEU A 192 -5.78 10.42 -21.53
N LEU A 193 -6.60 9.55 -20.96
CA LEU A 193 -7.31 9.89 -19.74
C LEU A 193 -6.30 9.72 -18.59
N VAL A 194 -5.87 10.84 -18.04
CA VAL A 194 -5.31 10.89 -16.70
C VAL A 194 -6.53 10.81 -15.79
N ILE A 195 -6.74 9.67 -15.17
CA ILE A 195 -7.77 9.49 -14.16
C ILE A 195 -7.15 9.86 -12.82
#